data_8485b75e74ba6a729fa3436df12c527c
#
_entry.id   8485b75e74ba6a729fa3436df12c527c
#
_cell.length_a   1.000
_cell.length_b   1.000
_cell.length_c   1.000
_cell.angle_alpha   90.00
_cell.angle_beta   90.00
_cell.angle_gamma   90.00
#
_symmetry.space_group_name_H-M   'P 1'
#
loop_
_entity.id
_entity.type
_entity.pdbx_description
1 polymer ?
#
loop_
_entity_poly.entity_id
_entity_poly.type
_entity_poly.pdbx_seq_one_letter_code
_entity_poly.pdbx_strand_id
1 'polypeptide(L)'
;MSEPVRYRLEGKTAVVEMDDGKANALSVTMIDALLAALARPHGAAPAIVLAGRPERFCAGFDLRVMMSGPEHAKALLTRGADLLLGLYATPLPLIIACTGHALAGGALVVLTGDVRIAAAGPF
;
A
#
# COMPACT_ATOMS: atom_id res chain seq x y z
N MET A 1 -19.39 -0.35 5.45
CA MET A 1 -18.01 -0.86 5.28
C MET A 1 -17.02 0.27 5.44
N SER A 2 -16.03 0.05 6.27
CA SER A 2 -14.95 1.02 6.39
C SER A 2 -14.02 0.95 5.19
N GLU A 3 -13.46 2.09 4.85
CA GLU A 3 -12.47 2.17 3.78
C GLU A 3 -11.19 1.40 4.16
N PRO A 4 -10.55 0.70 3.20
CA PRO A 4 -9.34 -0.06 3.49
C PRO A 4 -8.09 0.81 3.64
N VAL A 5 -8.18 2.09 3.33
CA VAL A 5 -7.07 3.05 3.45
C VAL A 5 -7.55 4.27 4.20
N ARG A 6 -6.77 4.69 5.19
CA ARG A 6 -7.00 5.93 5.93
C ARG A 6 -5.90 6.92 5.60
N TYR A 7 -6.29 8.15 5.36
CA TYR A 7 -5.37 9.25 5.14
C TYR A 7 -5.47 10.23 6.30
N ARG A 8 -4.33 10.63 6.85
CA ARG A 8 -4.29 11.68 7.87
C ARG A 8 -2.99 12.45 7.79
N LEU A 9 -2.99 13.62 8.41
CA LEU A 9 -1.76 14.37 8.66
C LEU A 9 -1.37 14.18 10.12
N GLU A 10 -0.14 13.74 10.36
CA GLU A 10 0.46 13.73 11.69
C GLU A 10 1.49 14.85 11.73
N GLY A 11 1.17 15.93 12.44
CA GLY A 11 1.90 17.18 12.27
C GLY A 11 1.78 17.62 10.81
N LYS A 12 2.90 17.68 10.10
CA LYS A 12 2.93 18.02 8.67
C LYS A 12 3.04 16.80 7.76
N THR A 13 3.32 15.62 8.32
CA THR A 13 3.55 14.40 7.53
C THR A 13 2.24 13.79 7.07
N ALA A 14 2.16 13.46 5.79
CA ALA A 14 1.01 12.73 5.24
C ALA A 14 1.18 11.24 5.55
N VAL A 15 0.21 10.64 6.22
CA VAL A 15 0.21 9.22 6.57
C VAL A 15 -0.91 8.52 5.83
N VAL A 16 -0.55 7.49 5.07
CA VAL A 16 -1.47 6.62 4.35
C VAL A 16 -1.39 5.25 5.02
N GLU A 17 -2.47 4.81 5.61
CA GLU A 17 -2.50 3.57 6.39
C GLU A 17 -3.43 2.56 5.73
N MET A 18 -2.88 1.38 5.41
CA MET A 18 -3.67 0.24 4.94
C MET A 18 -4.25 -0.53 6.12
N ASP A 19 -5.56 -0.71 6.12
CA ASP A 19 -6.23 -1.53 7.14
C ASP A 19 -7.55 -2.05 6.58
N ASP A 20 -7.51 -3.27 6.04
CA ASP A 20 -8.71 -3.95 5.54
C ASP A 20 -9.34 -4.85 6.60
N GLY A 21 -8.83 -4.82 7.84
CA GLY A 21 -9.27 -5.70 8.92
C GLY A 21 -8.73 -7.13 8.82
N LYS A 22 -7.91 -7.42 7.82
CA LYS A 22 -7.34 -8.74 7.54
C LYS A 22 -5.84 -8.62 7.28
N ALA A 23 -5.36 -9.15 6.16
CA ALA A 23 -3.94 -9.19 5.83
C ALA A 23 -3.50 -8.11 4.84
N ASN A 24 -4.34 -7.13 4.54
CA ASN A 24 -4.06 -6.06 3.57
C ASN A 24 -3.72 -6.61 2.19
N ALA A 25 -4.57 -7.51 1.68
CA ALA A 25 -4.39 -8.02 0.32
C ALA A 25 -4.61 -6.91 -0.72
N LEU A 26 -3.85 -6.97 -1.78
CA LEU A 26 -4.00 -6.05 -2.92
C LEU A 26 -5.15 -6.53 -3.79
N SER A 27 -6.34 -6.09 -3.44
CA SER A 27 -7.54 -6.18 -4.25
C SER A 27 -7.67 -4.92 -5.11
N VAL A 28 -8.58 -4.90 -6.06
CA VAL A 28 -8.87 -3.67 -6.83
C VAL A 28 -9.31 -2.55 -5.89
N THR A 29 -10.13 -2.86 -4.90
CA THR A 29 -10.58 -1.86 -3.90
C THR A 29 -9.41 -1.26 -3.13
N MET A 30 -8.49 -2.10 -2.65
CA MET A 30 -7.30 -1.63 -1.93
C MET A 30 -6.40 -0.79 -2.84
N ILE A 31 -6.14 -1.27 -4.05
CA ILE A 31 -5.29 -0.56 -5.01
C ILE A 31 -5.88 0.80 -5.35
N ASP A 32 -7.17 0.85 -5.67
CA ASP A 32 -7.83 2.10 -6.02
C ASP A 32 -7.83 3.09 -4.86
N ALA A 33 -8.03 2.61 -3.63
CA ALA A 33 -7.97 3.45 -2.43
C ALA A 33 -6.56 4.01 -2.20
N LEU A 34 -5.52 3.22 -2.42
CA LEU A 34 -4.13 3.67 -2.32
C LEU A 34 -3.81 4.72 -3.38
N LEU A 35 -4.21 4.48 -4.63
CA LEU A 35 -3.99 5.45 -5.71
C LEU A 35 -4.72 6.76 -5.44
N ALA A 36 -5.94 6.69 -4.92
CA ALA A 36 -6.70 7.88 -4.55
C ALA A 36 -6.01 8.68 -3.43
N ALA A 37 -5.47 7.97 -2.43
CA ALA A 37 -4.73 8.62 -1.34
C ALA A 37 -3.47 9.32 -1.86
N LEU A 38 -2.73 8.68 -2.76
CA LEU A 38 -1.53 9.27 -3.37
C LEU A 38 -1.86 10.49 -4.23
N ALA A 39 -3.02 10.51 -4.87
CA ALA A 39 -3.43 11.60 -5.74
C ALA A 39 -3.98 12.81 -4.97
N ARG A 40 -4.21 12.70 -3.66
CA ARG A 40 -4.69 13.82 -2.87
C ARG A 40 -3.67 14.94 -2.82
N PRO A 41 -4.12 16.22 -2.71
CA PRO A 41 -3.22 17.29 -2.35
C PRO A 41 -2.67 17.05 -0.94
N HIS A 42 -1.36 17.06 -0.80
CA HIS A 42 -0.72 16.82 0.50
C HIS A 42 -0.33 18.12 1.22
N GLY A 43 -0.73 19.25 0.66
CA GLY A 43 -0.41 20.57 1.22
C GLY A 43 1.10 20.78 1.31
N ALA A 44 1.56 21.18 2.50
CA ALA A 44 2.97 21.41 2.75
C ALA A 44 3.69 20.18 3.34
N ALA A 45 3.14 18.98 3.18
CA ALA A 45 3.76 17.77 3.72
C ALA A 45 5.16 17.55 3.12
N PRO A 46 6.19 17.33 3.95
CA PRO A 46 7.55 17.08 3.45
C PRO A 46 7.75 15.64 2.98
N ALA A 47 6.86 14.73 3.34
CA ALA A 47 6.98 13.31 3.03
C ALA A 47 5.64 12.61 3.17
N ILE A 48 5.55 11.42 2.56
CA ILE A 48 4.41 10.52 2.71
C ILE A 48 4.92 9.27 3.42
N VAL A 49 4.18 8.82 4.43
CA VAL A 49 4.42 7.54 5.11
C VAL A 49 3.32 6.57 4.71
N LEU A 50 3.69 5.42 4.16
CA LEU A 50 2.77 4.32 3.88
C LEU A 50 2.97 3.25 4.95
N ALA A 51 1.93 2.99 5.73
CA ALA A 51 1.95 2.03 6.82
C ALA A 51 0.88 0.95 6.62
N GLY A 52 1.05 -0.17 7.31
CA GLY A 52 0.05 -1.23 7.38
C GLY A 52 -0.52 -1.37 8.78
N ARG A 53 -1.16 -2.51 9.03
CA ARG A 53 -1.67 -2.88 10.34
C ARG A 53 -0.54 -3.45 11.21
N PRO A 54 -0.71 -3.46 12.53
CA PRO A 54 0.24 -4.20 13.38
C PRO A 54 0.39 -5.64 12.88
N GLU A 55 1.64 -6.09 12.74
CA GLU A 55 2.05 -7.42 12.32
C GLU A 55 1.75 -7.78 10.85
N ARG A 56 1.00 -6.94 10.12
CA ARG A 56 0.62 -7.22 8.72
C ARG A 56 0.73 -5.97 7.87
N PHE A 57 1.79 -5.89 7.09
CA PHE A 57 1.93 -4.78 6.17
C PHE A 57 1.07 -5.01 4.92
N CYS A 58 1.36 -6.06 4.16
CA CYS A 58 0.63 -6.36 2.93
C CYS A 58 0.89 -7.81 2.50
N ALA A 59 -0.18 -8.56 2.27
CA ALA A 59 -0.08 -9.97 1.89
C ALA A 59 0.17 -10.21 0.40
N GLY A 60 0.16 -9.13 -0.42
CA GLY A 60 0.27 -9.26 -1.87
C GLY A 60 -1.08 -9.34 -2.55
N PHE A 61 -1.08 -9.69 -3.82
CA PHE A 61 -2.30 -9.72 -4.63
C PHE A 61 -3.34 -10.68 -4.07
N ASP A 62 -4.60 -10.25 -4.13
CA ASP A 62 -5.73 -11.06 -3.65
C ASP A 62 -5.81 -12.38 -4.41
N LEU A 63 -5.55 -13.49 -3.70
CA LEU A 63 -5.49 -14.82 -4.31
C LEU A 63 -6.84 -15.27 -4.88
N ARG A 64 -7.95 -14.85 -4.28
CA ARG A 64 -9.26 -15.21 -4.82
C ARG A 64 -9.46 -14.63 -6.22
N VAL A 65 -9.04 -13.39 -6.42
CA VAL A 65 -9.11 -12.74 -7.72
C VAL A 65 -8.13 -13.39 -8.69
N MET A 66 -6.89 -13.63 -8.24
CA MET A 66 -5.86 -14.26 -9.07
C MET A 66 -6.28 -15.65 -9.57
N MET A 67 -7.03 -16.39 -8.76
CA MET A 67 -7.47 -17.74 -9.09
C MET A 67 -8.87 -17.79 -9.72
N SER A 68 -9.53 -16.67 -9.90
CA SER A 68 -10.89 -16.63 -10.47
C SER A 68 -10.94 -16.65 -11.98
N GLY A 69 -9.78 -16.62 -12.63
CA GLY A 69 -9.65 -16.71 -14.08
C GLY A 69 -8.57 -15.80 -14.63
N PRO A 70 -8.02 -16.11 -15.82
CA PRO A 70 -6.91 -15.35 -16.41
C PRO A 70 -7.23 -13.87 -16.63
N GLU A 71 -8.46 -13.56 -17.01
CA GLU A 71 -8.85 -12.17 -17.27
C GLU A 71 -8.88 -11.33 -16.00
N HIS A 72 -9.38 -11.91 -14.90
CA HIS A 72 -9.41 -11.22 -13.61
C HIS A 72 -7.98 -11.05 -13.05
N ALA A 73 -7.15 -12.08 -13.20
CA ALA A 73 -5.75 -12.02 -12.79
C ALA A 73 -5.01 -10.92 -13.55
N LYS A 74 -5.19 -10.87 -14.86
CA LYS A 74 -4.55 -9.86 -15.71
C LYS A 74 -4.99 -8.44 -15.35
N ALA A 75 -6.29 -8.25 -15.11
CA ALA A 75 -6.82 -6.95 -14.70
C ALA A 75 -6.24 -6.50 -13.36
N LEU A 76 -6.17 -7.41 -12.39
CA LEU A 76 -5.59 -7.11 -11.09
C LEU A 76 -4.10 -6.78 -11.19
N LEU A 77 -3.33 -7.55 -11.95
CA LEU A 77 -1.91 -7.30 -12.15
C LEU A 77 -1.66 -5.96 -12.85
N THR A 78 -2.51 -5.60 -13.81
CA THR A 78 -2.41 -4.30 -14.50
C THR A 78 -2.63 -3.15 -13.52
N ARG A 79 -3.65 -3.24 -12.65
CA ARG A 79 -3.88 -2.23 -11.60
C ARG A 79 -2.73 -2.19 -10.59
N GLY A 80 -2.18 -3.37 -10.28
CA GLY A 80 -1.02 -3.47 -9.42
C GLY A 80 0.21 -2.77 -10.00
N ALA A 81 0.42 -2.89 -11.30
CA ALA A 81 1.49 -2.18 -11.99
C ALA A 81 1.27 -0.66 -11.90
N ASP A 82 0.05 -0.19 -12.06
CA ASP A 82 -0.28 1.23 -11.88
C ASP A 82 0.05 1.70 -10.47
N LEU A 83 -0.27 0.89 -9.47
CA LEU A 83 0.06 1.21 -8.07
C LEU A 83 1.57 1.31 -7.86
N LEU A 84 2.33 0.32 -8.30
CA LEU A 84 3.79 0.32 -8.13
C LEU A 84 4.44 1.51 -8.83
N LEU A 85 4.00 1.83 -10.04
CA LEU A 85 4.46 3.01 -10.75
C LEU A 85 4.08 4.30 -10.03
N GLY A 86 2.87 4.39 -9.52
CA GLY A 86 2.40 5.55 -8.77
C GLY A 86 3.18 5.78 -7.49
N LEU A 87 3.48 4.72 -6.76
CA LEU A 87 4.30 4.78 -5.55
C LEU A 87 5.73 5.21 -5.89
N TYR A 88 6.34 4.58 -6.89
CA TYR A 88 7.70 4.87 -7.29
C TYR A 88 7.85 6.30 -7.82
N ALA A 89 6.86 6.79 -8.55
CA ALA A 89 6.90 8.10 -9.20
C ALA A 89 6.34 9.23 -8.32
N THR A 90 5.91 8.95 -7.09
CA THR A 90 5.37 10.01 -6.23
C THR A 90 6.42 11.11 -6.00
N PRO A 91 6.04 12.40 -6.11
CA PRO A 91 7.03 13.49 -6.07
C PRO A 91 7.59 13.76 -4.68
N LEU A 92 6.91 13.33 -3.62
CA LEU A 92 7.41 13.48 -2.24
C LEU A 92 8.23 12.25 -1.85
N PRO A 93 9.18 12.40 -0.93
CA PRO A 93 9.83 11.24 -0.32
C PRO A 93 8.78 10.27 0.23
N LEU A 94 8.91 9.00 -0.14
CA LEU A 94 8.02 7.94 0.30
C LEU A 94 8.74 7.08 1.33
N ILE A 95 8.19 7.06 2.55
CA ILE A 95 8.69 6.26 3.65
C ILE A 95 7.75 5.09 3.84
N ILE A 96 8.29 3.88 3.74
CA ILE A 96 7.51 2.66 4.00
C ILE A 96 7.71 2.28 5.46
N ALA A 97 6.63 2.30 6.22
CA ALA A 97 6.58 1.75 7.57
C ALA A 97 6.06 0.32 7.48
N CYS A 98 6.98 -0.62 7.30
CA CYS A 98 6.66 -2.04 7.14
C CYS A 98 6.35 -2.63 8.52
N THR A 99 5.08 -2.62 8.88
CA THR A 99 4.59 -2.93 10.23
C THR A 99 4.55 -4.42 10.55
N GLY A 100 4.88 -5.27 9.58
CA GLY A 100 4.90 -6.72 9.76
C GLY A 100 5.05 -7.44 8.43
N HIS A 101 4.39 -8.56 8.27
CA HIS A 101 4.49 -9.39 7.07
C HIS A 101 4.27 -8.60 5.78
N ALA A 102 5.23 -8.71 4.86
CA ALA A 102 5.16 -8.14 3.52
C ALA A 102 5.51 -9.26 2.53
N LEU A 103 4.50 -9.83 1.89
CA LEU A 103 4.62 -11.04 1.08
C LEU A 103 4.34 -10.75 -0.39
N ALA A 104 5.10 -11.36 -1.28
CA ALA A 104 4.91 -11.28 -2.73
C ALA A 104 4.75 -9.82 -3.20
N GLY A 105 3.59 -9.42 -3.75
CA GLY A 105 3.33 -8.05 -4.16
C GLY A 105 3.47 -7.03 -3.03
N GLY A 106 3.25 -7.44 -1.78
CA GLY A 106 3.51 -6.60 -0.61
C GLY A 106 4.97 -6.24 -0.44
N ALA A 107 5.86 -7.19 -0.72
CA ALA A 107 7.30 -6.93 -0.73
C ALA A 107 7.68 -5.96 -1.85
N LEU A 108 7.03 -6.06 -3.00
CA LEU A 108 7.24 -5.11 -4.09
C LEU A 108 6.84 -3.69 -3.69
N VAL A 109 5.75 -3.55 -2.96
CA VAL A 109 5.34 -2.24 -2.41
C VAL A 109 6.43 -1.68 -1.50
N VAL A 110 7.00 -2.50 -0.62
CA VAL A 110 8.10 -2.07 0.26
C VAL A 110 9.27 -1.54 -0.57
N LEU A 111 9.59 -2.20 -1.67
CA LEU A 111 10.73 -1.81 -2.52
C LEU A 111 10.54 -0.45 -3.21
N THR A 112 9.33 0.07 -3.31
CA THR A 112 9.09 1.39 -3.91
C THR A 112 9.50 2.55 -3.01
N GLY A 113 9.72 2.31 -1.72
CA GLY A 113 10.04 3.37 -0.77
C GLY A 113 11.44 3.92 -0.93
N ASP A 114 11.55 5.24 -0.73
CA ASP A 114 12.86 5.90 -0.65
C ASP A 114 13.56 5.55 0.66
N VAL A 115 12.79 5.43 1.73
CA VAL A 115 13.22 4.96 3.04
C VAL A 115 12.30 3.83 3.47
N ARG A 116 12.88 2.76 3.98
CA ARG A 116 12.14 1.58 4.41
C ARG A 116 12.50 1.25 5.85
N ILE A 117 11.50 1.27 6.73
CA ILE A 117 11.65 0.95 8.15
C ILE A 117 10.75 -0.24 8.41
N ALA A 118 11.31 -1.29 8.99
CA ALA A 118 10.56 -2.50 9.28
C ALA A 118 10.46 -2.72 10.79
N ALA A 119 9.31 -3.24 11.21
CA ALA A 119 9.13 -3.67 12.59
C ALA A 119 10.00 -4.89 12.87
N ALA A 120 10.61 -4.93 14.03
CA ALA A 120 11.31 -6.12 14.50
C ALA A 120 10.28 -7.13 15.05
N GLY A 121 10.50 -8.41 14.79
CA GLY A 121 9.60 -9.46 15.27
C GLY A 121 9.81 -10.76 14.52
N PRO A 122 8.99 -11.77 14.83
CA PRO A 122 9.09 -13.10 14.22
C PRO A 122 8.36 -13.17 12.88
N PHE A 123 8.60 -12.21 12.03
CA PHE A 123 7.93 -12.12 10.73
C PHE A 123 8.74 -12.76 9.62
#